data_7d0d7b12b7cc382e0ec64510d2d2e99b
#
_entry.id   7d0d7b12b7cc382e0ec64510d2d2e99b
#
_cell.length_a   1.000
_cell.length_b   1.000
_cell.length_c   1.000
_cell.angle_alpha   90.00
_cell.angle_beta   90.00
_cell.angle_gamma   90.00
#
_symmetry.space_group_name_H-M   'P 1'
#
loop_
_entity.id
_entity.type
_entity.pdbx_description
1 polymer ?
#
loop_
_entity_poly.entity_id
_entity_poly.type
_entity_poly.pdbx_seq_one_letter_code
_entity_poly.pdbx_strand_id
1 'polypeptide(L)'
;MKTNTLILATFLVALTVKGQRIIEKNINYSGQSITLEVKFASEIEVKTWEKSTVYFKADIQTDEGKYLDMYSLYIDQSDGFIGIASATKTIFDAFQEERKKGGKRYCCTNDMYEFNYVLYVPRNASFTVSSINGSLRAEIIEGNFTADLINGDIAIKKYQGNLDLKTINGEIDLSVGKSNIMAETVHGEIYADKNLNLLVKDRHVGQKVMGTFGNASNTLRLNTINGNMYLRL
;
A
#
# COMPACT_ATOMS: atom_id res chain seq x y z
N MET A 1 -53.15 16.94 -17.31
CA MET A 1 -52.10 15.89 -17.33
C MET A 1 -51.29 16.02 -16.03
N LYS A 2 -51.43 15.06 -15.15
CA LYS A 2 -50.68 15.05 -13.88
C LYS A 2 -49.44 14.17 -14.08
N THR A 3 -48.28 14.76 -14.08
CA THR A 3 -46.97 14.06 -14.13
C THR A 3 -46.63 13.52 -12.74
N ASN A 4 -46.70 12.19 -12.60
CA ASN A 4 -46.21 11.52 -11.40
C ASN A 4 -44.70 11.37 -11.49
N THR A 5 -44.00 12.12 -10.67
CA THR A 5 -42.53 11.96 -10.46
C THR A 5 -42.31 10.79 -9.52
N LEU A 6 -41.79 9.69 -10.03
CA LEU A 6 -41.39 8.51 -9.29
C LEU A 6 -40.03 8.80 -8.62
N ILE A 7 -40.04 9.07 -7.34
CA ILE A 7 -38.79 9.19 -6.55
C ILE A 7 -38.32 7.79 -6.21
N LEU A 8 -37.27 7.34 -6.92
CA LEU A 8 -36.57 6.09 -6.62
C LEU A 8 -35.67 6.31 -5.38
N ALA A 9 -36.18 5.97 -4.20
CA ALA A 9 -35.38 5.95 -2.98
C ALA A 9 -34.45 4.75 -3.00
N THR A 10 -33.17 4.98 -3.27
CA THR A 10 -32.11 3.96 -3.14
C THR A 10 -31.92 3.66 -1.66
N PHE A 11 -32.45 2.54 -1.21
CA PHE A 11 -32.28 2.04 0.16
C PHE A 11 -30.85 1.48 0.27
N LEU A 12 -29.95 2.25 0.87
CA LEU A 12 -28.61 1.79 1.22
C LEU A 12 -28.74 0.83 2.42
N VAL A 13 -28.79 -0.47 2.15
CA VAL A 13 -28.78 -1.47 3.23
C VAL A 13 -27.37 -1.53 3.79
N ALA A 14 -27.13 -0.84 4.90
CA ALA A 14 -25.93 -1.03 5.70
C ALA A 14 -26.03 -2.39 6.41
N LEU A 15 -25.43 -3.41 5.83
CA LEU A 15 -25.21 -4.69 6.50
C LEU A 15 -24.13 -4.45 7.58
N THR A 16 -24.54 -4.21 8.81
CA THR A 16 -23.64 -4.20 9.96
C THR A 16 -23.29 -5.65 10.30
N VAL A 17 -22.24 -6.17 9.67
CA VAL A 17 -21.59 -7.38 10.15
C VAL A 17 -20.92 -6.99 11.47
N LYS A 18 -21.30 -7.65 12.56
CA LYS A 18 -20.67 -7.41 13.87
C LYS A 18 -19.17 -7.73 13.73
N GLY A 19 -18.32 -6.74 13.98
CA GLY A 19 -16.86 -6.91 13.93
C GLY A 19 -16.14 -6.23 12.76
N GLN A 20 -16.85 -5.56 11.83
CA GLN A 20 -16.27 -4.93 10.65
C GLN A 20 -16.77 -3.50 10.47
N ARG A 21 -15.87 -2.60 10.07
CA ARG A 21 -16.19 -1.22 9.67
C ARG A 21 -15.57 -0.91 8.32
N ILE A 22 -16.41 -0.55 7.36
CA ILE A 22 -15.98 -0.16 6.02
C ILE A 22 -16.08 1.35 5.89
N ILE A 23 -15.01 1.98 5.40
CA ILE A 23 -14.96 3.41 5.13
C ILE A 23 -14.52 3.58 3.68
N GLU A 24 -15.31 4.32 2.89
CA GLU A 24 -15.02 4.62 1.49
C GLU A 24 -14.97 6.12 1.27
N LYS A 25 -14.02 6.59 0.47
CA LYS A 25 -13.85 8.00 0.11
C LYS A 25 -13.54 8.14 -1.37
N ASN A 26 -14.19 9.10 -2.01
CA ASN A 26 -13.86 9.57 -3.34
C ASN A 26 -13.40 11.02 -3.26
N ILE A 27 -12.23 11.32 -3.82
CA ILE A 27 -11.57 12.62 -3.75
C ILE A 27 -11.30 13.06 -5.20
N ASN A 28 -11.72 14.27 -5.55
CA ASN A 28 -11.44 14.82 -6.88
C ASN A 28 -9.95 15.04 -7.07
N TYR A 29 -9.44 14.63 -8.22
CA TYR A 29 -8.03 14.74 -8.58
C TYR A 29 -7.86 15.69 -9.76
N SER A 30 -6.93 16.64 -9.63
CA SER A 30 -6.60 17.66 -10.64
C SER A 30 -5.09 17.76 -10.87
N GLY A 31 -4.34 16.68 -10.61
CA GLY A 31 -2.89 16.66 -10.78
C GLY A 31 -2.08 16.78 -9.48
N GLN A 32 -2.72 16.69 -8.32
CA GLN A 32 -2.04 16.75 -7.02
C GLN A 32 -1.10 15.55 -6.81
N SER A 33 -0.08 15.74 -5.97
CA SER A 33 0.63 14.61 -5.39
C SER A 33 -0.26 13.89 -4.37
N ILE A 34 -0.25 12.55 -4.38
CA ILE A 34 -1.09 11.73 -3.50
C ILE A 34 -0.20 11.02 -2.49
N THR A 35 -0.57 11.06 -1.22
CA THR A 35 0.11 10.32 -0.16
C THR A 35 -0.89 9.51 0.67
N LEU A 36 -0.62 8.22 0.81
CA LEU A 36 -1.31 7.34 1.74
C LEU A 36 -0.37 6.93 2.87
N GLU A 37 -0.73 7.25 4.12
CA GLU A 37 -0.01 6.83 5.32
C GLU A 37 -0.92 5.95 6.18
N VAL A 38 -0.63 4.65 6.20
CA VAL A 38 -1.35 3.68 7.03
C VAL A 38 -0.34 2.92 7.89
N LYS A 39 -0.23 3.30 9.16
CA LYS A 39 0.81 2.76 10.06
C LYS A 39 0.71 1.26 10.30
N PHE A 40 -0.52 0.75 10.32
CA PHE A 40 -0.79 -0.66 10.53
C PHE A 40 -1.76 -1.14 9.47
N ALA A 41 -1.34 -2.10 8.70
CA ALA A 41 -2.14 -2.76 7.68
C ALA A 41 -1.91 -4.27 7.75
N SER A 42 -2.89 -5.05 7.35
CA SER A 42 -2.71 -6.44 6.98
C SER A 42 -2.31 -6.52 5.52
N GLU A 43 -3.05 -5.82 4.67
CA GLU A 43 -2.76 -5.69 3.24
C GLU A 43 -3.11 -4.29 2.70
N ILE A 44 -2.29 -3.81 1.76
CA ILE A 44 -2.51 -2.57 1.02
C ILE A 44 -2.55 -2.93 -0.47
N GLU A 45 -3.71 -2.81 -1.09
CA GLU A 45 -3.87 -3.02 -2.53
C GLU A 45 -3.88 -1.67 -3.25
N VAL A 46 -3.01 -1.51 -4.25
CA VAL A 46 -2.94 -0.30 -5.07
C VAL A 46 -3.34 -0.62 -6.50
N LYS A 47 -4.21 0.21 -7.06
CA LYS A 47 -4.71 0.10 -8.44
C LYS A 47 -4.67 1.44 -9.15
N THR A 48 -4.35 1.43 -10.43
CA THR A 48 -4.47 2.61 -11.29
C THR A 48 -5.72 2.48 -12.17
N TRP A 49 -6.40 3.60 -12.40
CA TRP A 49 -7.62 3.63 -13.22
C TRP A 49 -7.73 4.89 -14.10
N GLU A 50 -8.70 4.90 -14.98
CA GLU A 50 -8.89 6.02 -15.93
C GLU A 50 -9.73 7.20 -15.38
N LYS A 51 -10.27 7.07 -14.16
CA LYS A 51 -11.07 8.14 -13.56
C LYS A 51 -10.18 9.24 -13.01
N SER A 52 -10.68 10.48 -13.05
CA SER A 52 -10.04 11.66 -12.44
C SER A 52 -10.43 11.82 -10.97
N THR A 53 -10.41 10.71 -10.21
CA THR A 53 -10.67 10.69 -8.77
C THR A 53 -9.72 9.72 -8.09
N VAL A 54 -9.35 10.01 -6.85
CA VAL A 54 -8.73 9.06 -5.94
C VAL A 54 -9.84 8.37 -5.15
N TYR A 55 -9.87 7.04 -5.18
CA TYR A 55 -10.78 6.29 -4.32
C TYR A 55 -9.97 5.53 -3.28
N PHE A 56 -10.40 5.65 -2.04
CA PHE A 56 -9.83 4.95 -0.90
C PHE A 56 -10.89 4.14 -0.18
N LYS A 57 -10.57 2.90 0.13
CA LYS A 57 -11.38 2.02 0.97
C LYS A 57 -10.54 1.48 2.12
N ALA A 58 -11.06 1.58 3.32
CA ALA A 58 -10.56 0.89 4.49
C ALA A 58 -11.60 -0.15 4.94
N ASP A 59 -11.17 -1.38 5.07
CA ASP A 59 -11.93 -2.50 5.65
C ASP A 59 -11.25 -2.87 6.97
N ILE A 60 -11.89 -2.48 8.06
CA ILE A 60 -11.33 -2.53 9.40
C ILE A 60 -12.07 -3.57 10.22
N GLN A 61 -11.34 -4.59 10.65
CA GLN A 61 -11.85 -5.64 11.51
C GLN A 61 -11.01 -5.74 12.78
N THR A 62 -11.66 -6.01 13.90
CA THR A 62 -11.00 -6.24 15.18
C THR A 62 -11.63 -7.43 15.88
N ASP A 63 -10.91 -8.00 16.84
CA ASP A 63 -11.43 -9.09 17.65
C ASP A 63 -12.78 -8.71 18.30
N GLU A 64 -13.82 -9.51 18.05
CA GLU A 64 -15.21 -9.27 18.48
C GLU A 64 -15.78 -7.88 18.10
N GLY A 65 -15.15 -7.16 17.15
CA GLY A 65 -15.57 -5.80 16.77
C GLY A 65 -15.25 -4.72 17.80
N LYS A 66 -14.39 -5.02 18.76
CA LYS A 66 -14.01 -4.07 19.82
C LYS A 66 -13.26 -2.87 19.27
N TYR A 67 -13.56 -1.69 19.78
CA TYR A 67 -12.82 -0.44 19.50
C TYR A 67 -12.84 0.03 18.04
N LEU A 68 -13.72 -0.51 17.17
CA LEU A 68 -13.83 -0.09 15.76
C LEU A 68 -14.21 1.40 15.60
N ASP A 69 -14.96 1.94 16.55
CA ASP A 69 -15.33 3.35 16.62
C ASP A 69 -14.15 4.28 16.90
N MET A 70 -13.06 3.75 17.48
CA MET A 70 -11.83 4.50 17.73
C MET A 70 -10.94 4.65 16.49
N TYR A 71 -11.25 3.94 15.37
CA TYR A 71 -10.55 4.16 14.13
C TYR A 71 -10.87 5.52 13.53
N SER A 72 -9.85 6.28 13.18
CA SER A 72 -9.99 7.58 12.53
C SER A 72 -9.24 7.64 11.22
N LEU A 73 -9.85 8.28 10.23
CA LEU A 73 -9.27 8.56 8.92
C LEU A 73 -9.19 10.07 8.74
N TYR A 74 -8.00 10.57 8.43
CA TYR A 74 -7.75 11.97 8.12
C TYR A 74 -7.51 12.13 6.63
N ILE A 75 -8.18 13.10 6.03
CA ILE A 75 -7.99 13.47 4.63
C ILE A 75 -7.67 14.96 4.62
N ASP A 76 -6.52 15.28 4.04
CA ASP A 76 -6.07 16.65 3.77
C ASP A 76 -6.00 16.84 2.25
N GLN A 77 -6.66 17.87 1.76
CA GLN A 77 -6.71 18.17 0.34
C GLN A 77 -6.44 19.65 0.10
N SER A 78 -5.47 19.92 -0.76
CA SER A 78 -5.16 21.25 -1.27
C SER A 78 -4.99 21.21 -2.79
N ASP A 79 -4.67 22.35 -3.41
CA ASP A 79 -4.45 22.44 -4.87
C ASP A 79 -3.28 21.58 -5.35
N GLY A 80 -2.27 21.32 -4.52
CA GLY A 80 -1.07 20.57 -4.87
C GLY A 80 -0.97 19.19 -4.21
N PHE A 81 -1.87 18.86 -3.29
CA PHE A 81 -1.68 17.68 -2.43
C PHE A 81 -2.99 17.03 -2.02
N ILE A 82 -2.99 15.69 -1.96
CA ILE A 82 -4.01 14.85 -1.35
C ILE A 82 -3.32 13.91 -0.37
N GLY A 83 -3.56 14.11 0.92
CA GLY A 83 -3.07 13.27 2.01
C GLY A 83 -4.20 12.41 2.58
N ILE A 84 -3.95 11.12 2.74
CA ILE A 84 -4.86 10.17 3.39
C ILE A 84 -4.07 9.48 4.49
N ALA A 85 -4.48 9.63 5.74
CA ALA A 85 -3.78 9.03 6.88
C ALA A 85 -4.75 8.32 7.83
N SER A 86 -4.37 7.12 8.29
CA SER A 86 -5.11 6.39 9.31
C SER A 86 -4.53 6.63 10.70
N ALA A 87 -5.40 6.80 11.71
CA ALA A 87 -5.01 6.82 13.12
C ALA A 87 -5.62 5.62 13.84
N THR A 88 -4.75 4.70 14.20
CA THR A 88 -5.09 3.42 14.84
C THR A 88 -4.51 3.28 16.25
N LYS A 89 -3.71 4.26 16.70
CA LYS A 89 -3.02 4.20 18.00
C LYS A 89 -3.99 3.98 19.16
N THR A 90 -5.13 4.65 19.15
CA THR A 90 -6.16 4.54 20.19
C THR A 90 -6.73 3.12 20.31
N ILE A 91 -6.87 2.41 19.19
CA ILE A 91 -7.32 1.01 19.18
C ILE A 91 -6.27 0.14 19.89
N PHE A 92 -4.98 0.29 19.53
CA PHE A 92 -3.91 -0.49 20.14
C PHE A 92 -3.72 -0.17 21.62
N ASP A 93 -3.83 1.09 22.01
CA ASP A 93 -3.78 1.49 23.42
C ASP A 93 -4.91 0.84 24.23
N ALA A 94 -6.14 0.80 23.69
CA ALA A 94 -7.30 0.17 24.33
C ALA A 94 -7.10 -1.34 24.50
N PHE A 95 -6.61 -2.05 23.46
CA PHE A 95 -6.29 -3.47 23.58
C PHE A 95 -5.17 -3.73 24.61
N GLN A 96 -4.16 -2.86 24.69
CA GLN A 96 -3.10 -2.99 25.70
C GLN A 96 -3.65 -2.84 27.11
N GLU A 97 -4.54 -1.88 27.34
CA GLU A 97 -5.16 -1.69 28.65
C GLU A 97 -6.06 -2.87 29.07
N GLU A 98 -6.82 -3.44 28.12
CA GLU A 98 -7.61 -4.65 28.35
C GLU A 98 -6.72 -5.84 28.76
N ARG A 99 -5.58 -6.01 28.09
CA ARG A 99 -4.59 -7.05 28.40
C ARG A 99 -4.03 -6.92 29.81
N LYS A 100 -3.70 -5.69 30.24
CA LYS A 100 -3.17 -5.45 31.60
C LYS A 100 -4.19 -5.84 32.66
N LYS A 101 -5.49 -5.61 32.41
CA LYS A 101 -6.57 -5.93 33.36
C LYS A 101 -6.95 -7.40 33.38
N GLY A 102 -6.86 -8.08 32.23
CA GLY A 102 -7.40 -9.45 32.05
C GLY A 102 -6.41 -10.58 32.35
N GLY A 103 -5.13 -10.30 32.61
CA GLY A 103 -4.09 -11.32 32.89
C GLY A 103 -3.81 -12.30 31.73
N LYS A 104 -4.48 -12.19 30.62
CA LYS A 104 -4.30 -13.03 29.43
C LYS A 104 -3.11 -12.50 28.61
N ARG A 105 -2.06 -13.29 28.50
CA ARG A 105 -0.98 -13.04 27.52
C ARG A 105 -1.47 -13.52 26.13
N TYR A 106 -1.98 -12.63 25.33
CA TYR A 106 -2.09 -12.90 23.89
C TYR A 106 -0.68 -12.88 23.30
N CYS A 107 -0.30 -13.98 22.68
CA CYS A 107 1.07 -14.16 22.19
C CYS A 107 1.34 -13.38 20.89
N CYS A 108 0.30 -13.03 20.10
CA CYS A 108 0.45 -12.48 18.76
C CYS A 108 -0.57 -11.37 18.52
N THR A 109 -0.11 -10.25 17.98
CA THR A 109 -0.96 -9.10 17.62
C THR A 109 -1.79 -9.36 16.35
N ASN A 110 -1.42 -10.36 15.54
CA ASN A 110 -2.09 -10.66 14.27
C ASN A 110 -3.54 -11.14 14.41
N ASP A 111 -3.91 -11.71 15.58
CA ASP A 111 -5.27 -12.19 15.81
C ASP A 111 -6.22 -11.09 16.34
N MET A 112 -5.70 -9.90 16.63
CA MET A 112 -6.45 -8.82 17.25
C MET A 112 -7.10 -7.87 16.26
N TYR A 113 -6.57 -7.77 15.04
CA TYR A 113 -7.07 -6.86 14.01
C TYR A 113 -6.72 -7.35 12.61
N GLU A 114 -7.55 -6.99 11.66
CA GLU A 114 -7.30 -7.09 10.23
C GLU A 114 -7.71 -5.77 9.58
N PHE A 115 -6.71 -5.02 9.07
CA PHE A 115 -6.91 -3.73 8.44
C PHE A 115 -6.46 -3.81 6.98
N ASN A 116 -7.43 -3.88 6.08
CA ASN A 116 -7.19 -3.97 4.65
C ASN A 116 -7.53 -2.64 3.98
N TYR A 117 -6.61 -2.17 3.14
CA TYR A 117 -6.74 -0.90 2.44
C TYR A 117 -6.69 -1.10 0.94
N VAL A 118 -7.54 -0.39 0.22
CA VAL A 118 -7.52 -0.33 -1.24
C VAL A 118 -7.44 1.12 -1.68
N LEU A 119 -6.44 1.43 -2.49
CA LEU A 119 -6.23 2.75 -3.06
C LEU A 119 -6.29 2.67 -4.59
N TYR A 120 -7.24 3.39 -5.18
CA TYR A 120 -7.27 3.63 -6.61
C TYR A 120 -6.76 5.03 -6.90
N VAL A 121 -5.80 5.15 -7.79
CA VAL A 121 -5.25 6.42 -8.24
C VAL A 121 -5.43 6.60 -9.74
N PRO A 122 -5.58 7.85 -10.24
CA PRO A 122 -5.61 8.11 -11.67
C PRO A 122 -4.32 7.66 -12.36
N ARG A 123 -4.42 7.25 -13.62
CA ARG A 123 -3.23 6.98 -14.45
C ARG A 123 -2.32 8.22 -14.51
N ASN A 124 -1.01 7.96 -14.58
CA ASN A 124 0.04 8.98 -14.63
C ASN A 124 0.13 9.89 -13.39
N ALA A 125 -0.56 9.56 -12.31
CA ALA A 125 -0.40 10.26 -11.04
C ALA A 125 0.98 10.02 -10.41
N SER A 126 1.43 10.97 -9.59
CA SER A 126 2.56 10.77 -8.68
C SER A 126 2.01 10.50 -7.28
N PHE A 127 2.37 9.35 -6.71
CA PHE A 127 1.82 8.95 -5.43
C PHE A 127 2.80 8.15 -4.57
N THR A 128 2.60 8.25 -3.27
CA THR A 128 3.42 7.58 -2.25
C THR A 128 2.53 6.78 -1.32
N VAL A 129 2.96 5.59 -0.96
CA VAL A 129 2.33 4.76 0.09
C VAL A 129 3.37 4.45 1.14
N SER A 130 3.05 4.72 2.40
CA SER A 130 3.91 4.40 3.54
C SER A 130 3.17 3.59 4.60
N SER A 131 3.87 2.61 5.18
CA SER A 131 3.33 1.77 6.26
C SER A 131 4.44 1.27 7.19
N ILE A 132 4.11 1.12 8.46
CA ILE A 132 4.99 0.43 9.42
C ILE A 132 4.82 -1.07 9.30
N ASN A 133 3.57 -1.54 9.26
CA ASN A 133 3.25 -2.96 9.10
C ASN A 133 2.23 -3.12 7.97
N GLY A 134 2.45 -4.13 7.13
CA GLY A 134 1.53 -4.51 6.07
C GLY A 134 2.20 -4.62 4.71
N SER A 135 1.83 -5.67 3.98
CA SER A 135 2.33 -5.91 2.64
C SER A 135 1.55 -5.10 1.60
N LEU A 136 2.24 -4.70 0.55
CA LEU A 136 1.68 -3.94 -0.57
C LEU A 136 1.62 -4.80 -1.82
N ARG A 137 0.46 -4.81 -2.47
CA ARG A 137 0.25 -5.49 -3.74
C ARG A 137 -0.34 -4.59 -4.79
N ALA A 138 0.13 -4.77 -6.03
CA ALA A 138 -0.43 -4.10 -7.19
C ALA A 138 -0.36 -5.00 -8.42
N GLU A 139 -1.46 -5.07 -9.18
CA GLU A 139 -1.48 -5.73 -10.48
C GLU A 139 -0.78 -4.86 -11.52
N ILE A 140 -1.16 -3.59 -11.60
CA ILE A 140 -0.61 -2.64 -12.55
C ILE A 140 -0.46 -1.29 -11.88
N ILE A 141 0.73 -0.69 -12.00
CA ILE A 141 1.01 0.70 -11.62
C ILE A 141 1.28 1.51 -12.90
N GLU A 142 0.54 2.58 -13.11
CA GLU A 142 0.76 3.52 -14.22
C GLU A 142 0.95 4.92 -13.63
N GLY A 143 2.20 5.41 -13.61
CA GLY A 143 2.59 6.68 -13.01
C GLY A 143 3.89 6.60 -12.21
N ASN A 144 4.19 7.64 -11.44
CA ASN A 144 5.36 7.66 -10.57
C ASN A 144 4.95 7.21 -9.16
N PHE A 145 5.50 6.11 -8.74
CA PHE A 145 5.12 5.49 -7.48
C PHE A 145 6.30 5.31 -6.53
N THR A 146 6.11 5.71 -5.29
CA THR A 146 7.01 5.45 -4.16
C THR A 146 6.30 4.58 -3.13
N ALA A 147 6.93 3.49 -2.71
CA ALA A 147 6.53 2.71 -1.55
C ALA A 147 7.63 2.78 -0.49
N ASP A 148 7.24 3.07 0.76
CA ASP A 148 8.14 3.11 1.91
C ASP A 148 7.54 2.32 3.07
N LEU A 149 7.97 1.06 3.20
CA LEU A 149 7.49 0.12 4.21
C LEU A 149 8.58 -0.16 5.25
N ILE A 150 8.16 -0.47 6.48
CA ILE A 150 9.08 -0.98 7.49
C ILE A 150 8.99 -2.50 7.56
N ASN A 151 7.82 -3.06 7.80
CA ASN A 151 7.59 -4.49 7.87
C ASN A 151 6.49 -4.88 6.88
N GLY A 152 6.87 -5.40 5.75
CA GLY A 152 5.94 -5.86 4.72
C GLY A 152 6.61 -6.07 3.38
N ASP A 153 6.04 -6.97 2.61
CA ASP A 153 6.50 -7.29 1.27
C ASP A 153 5.88 -6.34 0.25
N ILE A 154 6.56 -6.16 -0.87
CA ILE A 154 6.07 -5.38 -2.00
C ILE A 154 6.01 -6.29 -3.22
N ALA A 155 4.81 -6.49 -3.77
CA ALA A 155 4.59 -7.30 -4.96
C ALA A 155 3.88 -6.49 -6.06
N ILE A 156 4.54 -6.31 -7.21
CA ILE A 156 4.00 -5.57 -8.35
C ILE A 156 4.15 -6.40 -9.63
N LYS A 157 3.02 -6.74 -10.28
CA LYS A 157 3.06 -7.57 -11.48
C LYS A 157 3.44 -6.80 -12.74
N LYS A 158 3.01 -5.54 -12.86
CA LYS A 158 3.33 -4.69 -14.04
C LYS A 158 3.43 -3.23 -13.62
N TYR A 159 4.27 -2.48 -14.32
CA TYR A 159 4.32 -1.03 -14.12
C TYR A 159 4.70 -0.29 -15.41
N GLN A 160 4.28 0.97 -15.43
CA GLN A 160 4.68 1.97 -16.43
C GLN A 160 4.90 3.30 -15.70
N GLY A 161 6.12 3.83 -15.74
CA GLY A 161 6.55 5.00 -14.99
C GLY A 161 7.74 4.71 -14.08
N ASN A 162 8.06 5.63 -13.19
CA ASN A 162 9.17 5.48 -12.27
C ASN A 162 8.71 4.81 -10.98
N LEU A 163 9.49 3.86 -10.48
CA LEU A 163 9.25 3.22 -9.20
C LEU A 163 10.44 3.44 -8.25
N ASP A 164 10.16 3.83 -7.01
CA ASP A 164 11.10 3.83 -5.88
C ASP A 164 10.47 3.00 -4.74
N LEU A 165 10.91 1.74 -4.60
CA LEU A 165 10.33 0.78 -3.66
C LEU A 165 11.31 0.49 -2.55
N LYS A 166 10.89 0.70 -1.30
CA LYS A 166 11.71 0.49 -0.11
C LYS A 166 10.94 -0.31 0.93
N THR A 167 11.63 -1.25 1.53
CA THR A 167 11.17 -1.92 2.76
C THR A 167 12.37 -2.17 3.67
N ILE A 168 12.16 -2.22 4.98
CA ILE A 168 13.24 -2.60 5.91
C ILE A 168 13.25 -4.10 6.10
N ASN A 169 12.09 -4.69 6.44
CA ASN A 169 11.90 -6.11 6.68
C ASN A 169 10.82 -6.62 5.73
N GLY A 170 11.24 -7.11 4.57
CA GLY A 170 10.31 -7.63 3.56
C GLY A 170 10.98 -7.92 2.24
N GLU A 171 10.30 -8.68 1.42
CA GLU A 171 10.73 -9.04 0.08
C GLU A 171 10.16 -8.07 -0.96
N ILE A 172 10.84 -7.94 -2.10
CA ILE A 172 10.35 -7.19 -3.24
C ILE A 172 10.24 -8.15 -4.42
N ASP A 173 9.04 -8.42 -4.90
CA ASP A 173 8.76 -9.25 -6.08
C ASP A 173 8.17 -8.38 -7.20
N LEU A 174 8.85 -8.32 -8.32
CA LEU A 174 8.52 -7.40 -9.39
C LEU A 174 8.75 -8.00 -10.77
N SER A 175 7.79 -7.86 -11.69
CA SER A 175 8.05 -8.06 -13.12
C SER A 175 8.63 -6.79 -13.72
N VAL A 176 9.86 -6.91 -14.22
CA VAL A 176 10.68 -5.80 -14.74
C VAL A 176 10.23 -5.40 -16.13
N GLY A 177 9.79 -4.17 -16.30
CA GLY A 177 9.59 -3.52 -17.59
C GLY A 177 10.85 -2.81 -18.09
N LYS A 178 10.75 -2.15 -19.26
CA LYS A 178 11.86 -1.36 -19.84
C LYS A 178 12.25 -0.22 -18.88
N SER A 179 13.40 -0.34 -18.22
CA SER A 179 13.85 0.60 -17.19
C SER A 179 15.35 0.58 -16.92
N ASN A 180 15.83 1.68 -16.36
CA ASN A 180 17.13 1.75 -15.70
C ASN A 180 16.95 1.21 -14.27
N ILE A 181 17.64 0.11 -13.97
CA ILE A 181 17.45 -0.69 -12.77
C ILE A 181 18.58 -0.42 -11.79
N MET A 182 18.23 -0.16 -10.53
CA MET A 182 19.11 -0.17 -9.38
C MET A 182 18.43 -0.90 -8.25
N ALA A 183 18.97 -2.04 -7.83
CA ALA A 183 18.45 -2.83 -6.72
C ALA A 183 19.55 -3.10 -5.71
N GLU A 184 19.24 -2.96 -4.42
CA GLU A 184 20.19 -3.07 -3.33
C GLU A 184 19.54 -3.72 -2.10
N THR A 185 20.19 -4.75 -1.53
CA THR A 185 19.84 -5.37 -0.26
C THR A 185 21.06 -5.44 0.65
N VAL A 186 20.84 -5.40 1.96
CA VAL A 186 21.91 -5.51 2.97
C VAL A 186 22.01 -6.94 3.50
N HIS A 187 20.88 -7.54 3.92
CA HIS A 187 20.79 -8.90 4.41
C HIS A 187 19.75 -9.66 3.59
N GLY A 188 20.17 -10.15 2.41
CA GLY A 188 19.31 -10.87 1.48
C GLY A 188 20.02 -11.06 0.13
N GLU A 189 19.32 -11.65 -0.81
CA GLU A 189 19.82 -11.93 -2.14
C GLU A 189 18.92 -11.31 -3.21
N ILE A 190 19.51 -10.99 -4.37
CA ILE A 190 18.80 -10.45 -5.53
C ILE A 190 18.78 -11.53 -6.62
N TYR A 191 17.60 -12.11 -6.82
CA TYR A 191 17.35 -13.09 -7.87
C TYR A 191 16.79 -12.37 -9.09
N ALA A 192 17.55 -12.36 -10.17
CA ALA A 192 17.17 -11.68 -11.40
C ALA A 192 17.10 -12.66 -12.57
N ASP A 193 16.14 -12.48 -13.48
CA ASP A 193 16.10 -13.20 -14.74
C ASP A 193 17.39 -12.92 -15.52
N LYS A 194 17.98 -13.98 -16.10
CA LYS A 194 19.26 -13.91 -16.83
C LYS A 194 19.22 -12.93 -18.01
N ASN A 195 18.06 -12.75 -18.62
CA ASN A 195 17.89 -11.86 -19.78
C ASN A 195 17.90 -10.37 -19.40
N LEU A 196 17.87 -10.03 -18.11
CA LEU A 196 18.00 -8.64 -17.65
C LEU A 196 19.43 -8.11 -17.78
N ASN A 197 20.44 -8.99 -17.91
CA ASN A 197 21.86 -8.63 -18.08
C ASN A 197 22.35 -7.58 -17.07
N LEU A 198 22.05 -7.78 -15.78
CA LEU A 198 22.42 -6.85 -14.73
C LEU A 198 23.88 -7.02 -14.31
N LEU A 199 24.54 -5.91 -14.04
CA LEU A 199 25.88 -5.89 -13.46
C LEU A 199 25.77 -6.04 -11.95
N VAL A 200 26.42 -7.07 -11.41
CA VAL A 200 26.54 -7.28 -9.96
C VAL A 200 27.74 -6.49 -9.47
N LYS A 201 27.54 -5.65 -8.44
CA LYS A 201 28.62 -5.01 -7.68
C LYS A 201 28.84 -5.78 -6.39
N ASP A 202 30.01 -6.38 -6.27
CA ASP A 202 30.43 -7.00 -5.03
C ASP A 202 30.57 -5.94 -3.93
N ARG A 203 30.01 -6.24 -2.77
CA ARG A 203 30.12 -5.45 -1.54
C ARG A 203 30.56 -6.35 -0.38
N HIS A 204 31.20 -5.77 0.63
CA HIS A 204 31.51 -6.51 1.85
C HIS A 204 30.25 -7.01 2.59
N VAL A 205 29.14 -6.29 2.46
CA VAL A 205 27.84 -6.66 3.01
C VAL A 205 26.75 -6.33 1.98
N GLY A 206 25.88 -7.32 1.75
CA GLY A 206 24.75 -7.19 0.84
C GLY A 206 25.08 -7.31 -0.63
N GLN A 207 24.09 -7.11 -1.43
CA GLN A 207 24.19 -7.15 -2.89
C GLN A 207 23.69 -5.86 -3.51
N LYS A 208 24.32 -5.46 -4.61
CA LYS A 208 23.84 -4.37 -5.45
C LYS A 208 23.93 -4.79 -6.91
N VAL A 209 22.82 -4.64 -7.62
CA VAL A 209 22.76 -4.85 -9.05
C VAL A 209 22.31 -3.58 -9.77
N MET A 210 22.86 -3.37 -10.96
CA MET A 210 22.52 -2.22 -11.81
C MET A 210 22.50 -2.64 -13.27
N GLY A 211 21.63 -2.04 -14.05
CA GLY A 211 21.59 -2.26 -15.49
C GLY A 211 20.47 -1.49 -16.16
N THR A 212 20.40 -1.65 -17.48
CA THR A 212 19.36 -1.07 -18.31
C THR A 212 18.70 -2.19 -19.09
N PHE A 213 17.38 -2.31 -18.98
CA PHE A 213 16.61 -3.28 -19.74
C PHE A 213 15.78 -2.57 -20.82
N GLY A 214 16.03 -2.97 -22.07
CA GLY A 214 15.35 -2.39 -23.23
C GLY A 214 15.70 -0.91 -23.47
N ASN A 215 14.87 -0.23 -24.25
CA ASN A 215 14.98 1.23 -24.46
C ASN A 215 14.34 1.93 -23.25
N ALA A 216 15.11 2.06 -22.17
CA ALA A 216 14.61 2.50 -20.89
C ALA A 216 14.34 4.01 -20.87
N SER A 217 13.09 4.39 -20.60
CA SER A 217 12.69 5.77 -20.26
C SER A 217 12.36 5.92 -18.78
N ASN A 218 12.18 4.82 -18.06
CA ASN A 218 11.75 4.78 -16.66
C ASN A 218 12.92 4.40 -15.74
N THR A 219 12.82 4.77 -14.48
CA THR A 219 13.76 4.39 -13.43
C THR A 219 13.09 3.42 -12.46
N LEU A 220 13.79 2.33 -12.15
CA LEU A 220 13.41 1.37 -11.13
C LEU A 220 14.45 1.36 -10.04
N ARG A 221 14.12 1.84 -8.87
CA ARG A 221 14.96 1.82 -7.67
C ARG A 221 14.33 0.93 -6.61
N LEU A 222 15.09 -0.06 -6.13
CA LEU A 222 14.63 -1.04 -5.17
C LEU A 222 15.61 -1.11 -4.01
N ASN A 223 15.12 -1.04 -2.78
CA ASN A 223 15.92 -1.13 -1.58
C ASN A 223 15.22 -2.01 -0.53
N THR A 224 15.94 -2.97 0.03
CA THR A 224 15.55 -3.64 1.28
C THR A 224 16.75 -3.75 2.21
N ILE A 225 16.51 -3.88 3.49
CA ILE A 225 17.59 -4.18 4.45
C ILE A 225 17.61 -5.67 4.75
N ASN A 226 16.47 -6.23 5.15
CA ASN A 226 16.31 -7.64 5.48
C ASN A 226 15.25 -8.25 4.56
N GLY A 227 15.68 -8.84 3.46
CA GLY A 227 14.78 -9.51 2.52
C GLY A 227 15.40 -9.71 1.15
N ASN A 228 14.79 -10.61 0.41
CA ASN A 228 15.20 -10.92 -0.95
C ASN A 228 14.49 -10.04 -1.98
N MET A 229 15.05 -9.94 -3.16
CA MET A 229 14.41 -9.33 -4.31
C MET A 229 14.29 -10.31 -5.45
N TYR A 230 13.13 -10.35 -6.09
CA TYR A 230 12.84 -11.20 -7.24
C TYR A 230 12.51 -10.32 -8.45
N LEU A 231 13.45 -10.23 -9.39
CA LEU A 231 13.33 -9.45 -10.62
C LEU A 231 12.98 -10.39 -11.77
N ARG A 232 11.73 -10.45 -12.14
CA ARG A 232 11.17 -11.36 -13.18
C ARG A 232 10.96 -10.63 -14.50
N LEU A 233 10.90 -11.35 -15.61
CA LEU A 233 10.43 -10.85 -16.91
C LEU A 233 9.00 -11.25 -17.20
#